data_21fa4fd4f95675bc1b5fed4cd9549039
#
_entry.id   21fa4fd4f95675bc1b5fed4cd9549039
#
_cell.length_a   1.000
_cell.length_b   1.000
_cell.length_c   1.000
_cell.angle_alpha   90.00
_cell.angle_beta   90.00
_cell.angle_gamma   90.00
#
_symmetry.space_group_name_H-M   'P 1'
#
loop_
_entity.id
_entity.type
_entity.pdbx_description
1 polymer ?
#
loop_
_entity_poly.entity_id
_entity_poly.type
_entity_poly.pdbx_seq_one_letter_code
_entity_poly.pdbx_strand_id
1 'polypeptide(L)'
;MSFKLGFLSHAFGDDPQQVYRDLIEQFEVAEALGFDGGWIAQHHLSNGFGRLPSPLVLLAAVAERTQRIELGTGVIVLPFEDPIRLAEDASVLDALSGGRVQLGLGSGGANLDNFSAFDRDPSQRQADFAERQQRVQHLLEGKPLSGELTLQPPAPGLASRVWHSHGSLDGAAYTARQGNGLLLGTATHDPLTVQKPLADAYLHAWSHAERAPRIGVVRAIFPAADRASAQAELAVDIERHIPRLQREGLIDEAVDLQEHLRLMNVHHGHHDEVIKSLQQDPSLLPYADYVIAVVQAESSTQAQILKRLEIIARDIAPALGWEKGAKKS
;
A
#
# COMPACT_ATOMS: atom_id res chain seq x y z
N MET A 1 -8.34 20.10 -0.71
CA MET A 1 -7.97 19.18 -1.84
C MET A 1 -8.76 17.89 -1.63
N SER A 2 -9.35 17.33 -2.67
CA SER A 2 -10.09 16.07 -2.57
C SER A 2 -9.14 14.91 -2.87
N PHE A 3 -9.08 13.89 -2.01
CA PHE A 3 -8.27 12.68 -2.18
C PHE A 3 -9.15 11.43 -2.23
N LYS A 4 -8.63 10.31 -2.73
CA LYS A 4 -9.25 9.00 -2.58
C LYS A 4 -8.91 8.42 -1.21
N LEU A 5 -9.86 7.70 -0.61
CA LEU A 5 -9.66 6.98 0.65
C LEU A 5 -9.50 5.48 0.40
N GLY A 6 -8.43 4.89 0.91
CA GLY A 6 -8.22 3.46 0.90
C GLY A 6 -7.84 2.91 2.27
N PHE A 7 -7.83 1.59 2.37
CA PHE A 7 -7.19 0.89 3.48
C PHE A 7 -6.12 -0.07 2.96
N LEU A 8 -5.17 -0.44 3.82
CA LEU A 8 -4.16 -1.47 3.52
C LEU A 8 -4.15 -2.52 4.63
N SER A 9 -4.15 -3.79 4.23
CA SER A 9 -3.96 -4.93 5.14
C SER A 9 -2.69 -5.72 4.81
N HIS A 10 -2.00 -6.17 5.86
CA HIS A 10 -0.85 -7.07 5.79
C HIS A 10 -1.23 -8.55 5.94
N ALA A 11 -2.51 -8.88 6.01
CA ALA A 11 -3.01 -10.25 6.17
C ALA A 11 -2.45 -10.95 7.43
N PHE A 12 -2.47 -10.28 8.58
CA PHE A 12 -2.03 -10.86 9.85
C PHE A 12 -3.07 -11.83 10.41
N GLY A 13 -2.59 -12.85 11.10
CA GLY A 13 -3.41 -13.84 11.82
C GLY A 13 -2.81 -15.24 11.76
N ASP A 14 -3.27 -16.15 12.64
CA ASP A 14 -2.71 -17.51 12.77
C ASP A 14 -3.39 -18.54 11.86
N ASP A 15 -4.68 -18.39 11.61
CA ASP A 15 -5.44 -19.26 10.69
C ASP A 15 -5.58 -18.60 9.31
N PRO A 16 -4.86 -19.08 8.28
CA PRO A 16 -4.94 -18.52 6.93
C PRO A 16 -6.34 -18.53 6.33
N GLN A 17 -7.16 -19.55 6.64
CA GLN A 17 -8.52 -19.60 6.12
C GLN A 17 -9.39 -18.49 6.69
N GLN A 18 -9.22 -18.20 7.99
CA GLN A 18 -9.96 -17.12 8.63
C GLN A 18 -9.44 -15.75 8.16
N VAL A 19 -8.12 -15.58 8.07
CA VAL A 19 -7.50 -14.35 7.57
C VAL A 19 -8.03 -13.97 6.18
N TYR A 20 -8.15 -14.92 5.26
CA TYR A 20 -8.64 -14.62 3.91
C TYR A 20 -10.14 -14.30 3.88
N ARG A 21 -10.95 -14.95 4.71
CA ARG A 21 -12.38 -14.60 4.89
C ARG A 21 -12.54 -13.20 5.47
N ASP A 22 -11.78 -12.89 6.51
CA ASP A 22 -11.79 -11.58 7.16
C ASP A 22 -11.38 -10.46 6.20
N LEU A 23 -10.37 -10.72 5.36
CA LEU A 23 -9.95 -9.77 4.32
C LEU A 23 -11.06 -9.50 3.30
N ILE A 24 -11.73 -10.54 2.81
CA ILE A 24 -12.87 -10.36 1.89
C ILE A 24 -13.95 -9.50 2.56
N GLU A 25 -14.30 -9.78 3.82
CA GLU A 25 -15.27 -8.99 4.58
C GLU A 25 -14.80 -7.54 4.77
N GLN A 26 -13.50 -7.29 5.01
CA GLN A 26 -12.96 -5.93 5.11
C GLN A 26 -13.20 -5.15 3.82
N PHE A 27 -13.02 -5.75 2.65
CA PHE A 27 -13.33 -5.11 1.38
C PHE A 27 -14.82 -4.84 1.19
N GLU A 28 -15.69 -5.79 1.53
CA GLU A 28 -17.15 -5.62 1.46
C GLU A 28 -17.61 -4.47 2.37
N VAL A 29 -17.13 -4.43 3.61
CA VAL A 29 -17.47 -3.38 4.58
C VAL A 29 -16.90 -2.03 4.15
N ALA A 30 -15.64 -1.97 3.70
CA ALA A 30 -15.04 -0.75 3.21
C ALA A 30 -15.81 -0.19 2.00
N GLU A 31 -16.22 -1.04 1.05
CA GLU A 31 -17.06 -0.63 -0.07
C GLU A 31 -18.41 -0.05 0.40
N ALA A 32 -19.07 -0.68 1.36
CA ALA A 32 -20.33 -0.21 1.93
C ALA A 32 -20.18 1.14 2.66
N LEU A 33 -19.05 1.34 3.34
CA LEU A 33 -18.68 2.61 3.98
C LEU A 33 -18.33 3.70 2.96
N GLY A 34 -17.99 3.34 1.73
CA GLY A 34 -17.71 4.26 0.63
C GLY A 34 -16.23 4.47 0.33
N PHE A 35 -15.33 3.67 0.90
CA PHE A 35 -13.92 3.70 0.53
C PHE A 35 -13.77 3.58 -0.99
N ASP A 36 -12.77 4.28 -1.52
CA ASP A 36 -12.42 4.25 -2.93
C ASP A 36 -11.62 2.98 -3.28
N GLY A 37 -10.80 2.45 -2.36
CA GLY A 37 -10.04 1.23 -2.60
C GLY A 37 -9.60 0.47 -1.35
N GLY A 38 -9.28 -0.80 -1.57
CA GLY A 38 -8.60 -1.66 -0.60
C GLY A 38 -7.29 -2.17 -1.18
N TRP A 39 -6.25 -2.18 -0.36
CA TRP A 39 -4.91 -2.58 -0.74
C TRP A 39 -4.44 -3.73 0.13
N ILE A 40 -3.69 -4.66 -0.45
CA ILE A 40 -3.11 -5.78 0.29
C ILE A 40 -1.63 -5.92 0.00
N ALA A 41 -0.86 -6.20 1.07
CA ALA A 41 0.59 -6.39 0.99
C ALA A 41 0.93 -7.84 0.63
N GLN A 42 2.02 -8.04 -0.12
CA GLN A 42 2.59 -9.35 -0.40
C GLN A 42 3.69 -9.67 0.60
N HIS A 43 3.63 -10.86 1.21
CA HIS A 43 4.66 -11.38 2.10
C HIS A 43 4.93 -12.85 1.77
N HIS A 44 6.22 -13.21 1.65
CA HIS A 44 6.66 -14.57 1.36
C HIS A 44 7.34 -15.21 2.57
N LEU A 45 7.11 -16.50 2.79
CA LEU A 45 7.91 -17.38 3.64
C LEU A 45 8.12 -16.88 5.09
N SER A 46 7.39 -15.86 5.53
CA SER A 46 7.55 -15.26 6.85
C SER A 46 6.57 -15.83 7.84
N ASN A 47 7.05 -16.26 9.01
CA ASN A 47 6.21 -16.68 10.11
C ASN A 47 5.73 -15.51 10.99
N GLY A 48 6.25 -14.30 10.79
CA GLY A 48 5.98 -13.14 11.62
C GLY A 48 5.37 -11.93 10.90
N PHE A 49 5.28 -11.96 9.56
CA PHE A 49 4.75 -10.85 8.77
C PHE A 49 3.79 -11.35 7.71
N GLY A 50 2.51 -11.18 7.92
CA GLY A 50 1.48 -11.44 6.93
C GLY A 50 1.50 -12.83 6.28
N ARG A 51 0.37 -13.28 5.78
CA ARG A 51 0.24 -14.65 5.25
C ARG A 51 -0.26 -14.68 3.81
N LEU A 52 0.08 -13.66 3.02
CA LEU A 52 -0.43 -13.54 1.65
C LEU A 52 0.69 -13.44 0.63
N PRO A 53 1.16 -14.58 0.07
CA PRO A 53 2.17 -14.58 -0.98
C PRO A 53 1.60 -14.24 -2.37
N SER A 54 0.29 -14.42 -2.58
CA SER A 54 -0.36 -14.29 -3.90
C SER A 54 -1.54 -13.32 -3.85
N PRO A 55 -1.28 -11.98 -3.78
CA PRO A 55 -2.34 -10.99 -3.63
C PRO A 55 -3.36 -11.01 -4.77
N LEU A 56 -2.96 -11.24 -6.02
CA LEU A 56 -3.89 -11.25 -7.17
C LEU A 56 -4.90 -12.40 -7.08
N VAL A 57 -4.52 -13.54 -6.50
CA VAL A 57 -5.42 -14.68 -6.28
C VAL A 57 -6.52 -14.31 -5.27
N LEU A 58 -6.17 -13.67 -4.15
CA LEU A 58 -7.16 -13.22 -3.17
C LEU A 58 -8.04 -12.10 -3.73
N LEU A 59 -7.44 -11.14 -4.45
CA LEU A 59 -8.19 -10.04 -5.06
C LEU A 59 -9.19 -10.52 -6.12
N ALA A 60 -8.95 -11.66 -6.78
CA ALA A 60 -9.94 -12.26 -7.67
C ALA A 60 -11.21 -12.72 -6.89
N ALA A 61 -11.05 -13.29 -5.71
CA ALA A 61 -12.18 -13.61 -4.84
C ALA A 61 -12.90 -12.35 -4.34
N VAL A 62 -12.15 -11.29 -4.01
CA VAL A 62 -12.72 -9.98 -3.63
C VAL A 62 -13.49 -9.35 -4.80
N ALA A 63 -12.98 -9.48 -6.03
CA ALA A 63 -13.62 -8.92 -7.23
C ALA A 63 -15.05 -9.43 -7.43
N GLU A 64 -15.29 -10.70 -7.13
CA GLU A 64 -16.62 -11.32 -7.22
C GLU A 64 -17.59 -10.88 -6.10
N ARG A 65 -17.06 -10.34 -5.01
CA ARG A 65 -17.84 -9.93 -3.83
C ARG A 65 -18.10 -8.42 -3.76
N THR A 66 -17.43 -7.64 -4.62
CA THR A 66 -17.46 -6.18 -4.62
C THR A 66 -17.74 -5.64 -6.03
N GLN A 67 -18.22 -4.39 -6.13
CA GLN A 67 -18.65 -3.81 -7.42
C GLN A 67 -17.89 -2.52 -7.80
N ARG A 68 -17.38 -1.77 -6.82
CA ARG A 68 -16.87 -0.40 -7.03
C ARG A 68 -15.47 -0.18 -6.47
N ILE A 69 -15.17 -0.80 -5.33
CA ILE A 69 -13.90 -0.60 -4.62
C ILE A 69 -12.72 -1.02 -5.50
N GLU A 70 -11.71 -0.15 -5.58
CA GLU A 70 -10.45 -0.46 -6.28
C GLU A 70 -9.67 -1.55 -5.55
N LEU A 71 -9.00 -2.40 -6.31
CA LEU A 71 -8.30 -3.59 -5.84
C LEU A 71 -6.79 -3.37 -5.95
N GLY A 72 -6.16 -2.96 -4.86
CA GLY A 72 -4.77 -2.53 -4.83
C GLY A 72 -3.79 -3.60 -4.32
N THR A 73 -2.61 -3.63 -4.88
CA THR A 73 -1.46 -4.33 -4.30
C THR A 73 -0.50 -3.32 -3.68
N GLY A 74 -0.18 -3.49 -2.42
CA GLY A 74 0.66 -2.54 -1.68
C GLY A 74 1.84 -3.16 -0.94
N VAL A 75 2.83 -3.75 -1.63
CA VAL A 75 3.09 -3.88 -3.07
C VAL A 75 3.44 -5.32 -3.43
N ILE A 76 3.44 -5.67 -4.73
CA ILE A 76 4.07 -6.90 -5.24
C ILE A 76 5.59 -6.67 -5.29
N VAL A 77 6.36 -7.63 -4.79
CA VAL A 77 7.83 -7.64 -4.82
C VAL A 77 8.30 -8.10 -6.19
N LEU A 78 8.42 -7.17 -7.12
CA LEU A 78 8.63 -7.45 -8.53
C LEU A 78 9.90 -8.28 -8.84
N PRO A 79 11.03 -8.16 -8.12
CA PRO A 79 12.19 -9.05 -8.33
C PRO A 79 11.90 -10.54 -8.15
N PHE A 80 10.84 -10.93 -7.42
CA PHE A 80 10.47 -12.33 -7.23
C PHE A 80 9.52 -12.87 -8.32
N GLU A 81 8.94 -11.98 -9.15
CA GLU A 81 7.92 -12.35 -10.13
C GLU A 81 8.49 -12.52 -11.53
N ASP A 82 7.92 -13.41 -12.33
CA ASP A 82 8.08 -13.36 -13.77
C ASP A 82 7.20 -12.24 -14.36
N PRO A 83 7.76 -11.28 -15.09
CA PRO A 83 7.01 -10.11 -15.56
C PRO A 83 5.90 -10.43 -16.56
N ILE A 84 6.01 -11.54 -17.32
CA ILE A 84 4.94 -11.98 -18.25
C ILE A 84 3.79 -12.54 -17.43
N ARG A 85 4.08 -13.47 -16.52
CA ARG A 85 3.06 -14.09 -15.67
C ARG A 85 2.33 -13.05 -14.81
N LEU A 86 3.07 -12.12 -14.25
CA LEU A 86 2.48 -11.03 -13.47
C LEU A 86 1.53 -10.16 -14.32
N ALA A 87 1.93 -9.81 -15.54
CA ALA A 87 1.09 -9.02 -16.44
C ALA A 87 -0.17 -9.79 -16.86
N GLU A 88 -0.06 -11.10 -17.16
CA GLU A 88 -1.20 -11.96 -17.49
C GLU A 88 -2.17 -12.07 -16.30
N ASP A 89 -1.68 -12.38 -15.10
CA ASP A 89 -2.51 -12.53 -13.91
C ASP A 89 -3.20 -11.20 -13.54
N ALA A 90 -2.48 -10.08 -13.65
CA ALA A 90 -3.04 -8.75 -13.42
C ALA A 90 -4.11 -8.37 -14.47
N SER A 91 -3.92 -8.77 -15.75
CA SER A 91 -4.89 -8.50 -16.79
C SER A 91 -6.15 -9.34 -16.66
N VAL A 92 -6.02 -10.60 -16.23
CA VAL A 92 -7.18 -11.46 -15.89
C VAL A 92 -7.98 -10.85 -14.73
N LEU A 93 -7.30 -10.45 -13.66
CA LEU A 93 -7.95 -9.80 -12.52
C LEU A 93 -8.62 -8.48 -12.93
N ASP A 94 -7.97 -7.70 -13.79
CA ASP A 94 -8.54 -6.44 -14.27
C ASP A 94 -9.83 -6.65 -15.08
N ALA A 95 -9.85 -7.69 -15.93
CA ALA A 95 -11.04 -8.08 -16.67
C ALA A 95 -12.15 -8.59 -15.73
N LEU A 96 -11.85 -9.46 -14.76
CA LEU A 96 -12.80 -9.95 -13.75
C LEU A 96 -13.40 -8.81 -12.92
N SER A 97 -12.59 -7.85 -12.55
CA SER A 97 -13.01 -6.73 -11.70
C SER A 97 -13.68 -5.58 -12.46
N GLY A 98 -13.73 -5.63 -13.80
CA GLY A 98 -14.25 -4.52 -14.61
C GLY A 98 -13.37 -3.27 -14.58
N GLY A 99 -12.03 -3.44 -14.55
CA GLY A 99 -11.08 -2.32 -14.64
C GLY A 99 -10.75 -1.66 -13.30
N ARG A 100 -10.86 -2.38 -12.17
CA ARG A 100 -10.65 -1.82 -10.82
C ARG A 100 -9.26 -2.06 -10.24
N VAL A 101 -8.35 -2.73 -10.93
CA VAL A 101 -7.02 -3.05 -10.39
C VAL A 101 -6.15 -1.80 -10.27
N GLN A 102 -5.45 -1.67 -9.14
CA GLN A 102 -4.39 -0.71 -8.86
C GLN A 102 -3.11 -1.52 -8.60
N LEU A 103 -2.22 -1.62 -9.58
CA LEU A 103 -1.06 -2.50 -9.53
C LEU A 103 0.14 -1.81 -8.88
N GLY A 104 0.34 -2.02 -7.60
CA GLY A 104 1.49 -1.49 -6.85
C GLY A 104 2.67 -2.46 -6.87
N LEU A 105 3.84 -1.96 -7.25
CA LEU A 105 5.08 -2.70 -7.42
C LEU A 105 6.19 -2.12 -6.55
N GLY A 106 7.05 -2.97 -6.01
CA GLY A 106 8.20 -2.58 -5.20
C GLY A 106 9.42 -3.46 -5.40
N SER A 107 10.59 -2.96 -5.00
CA SER A 107 11.86 -3.68 -5.14
C SER A 107 12.21 -4.63 -4.00
N GLY A 108 11.34 -4.78 -2.98
CA GLY A 108 11.50 -5.77 -1.91
C GLY A 108 12.45 -5.38 -0.78
N GLY A 109 12.67 -4.08 -0.52
CA GLY A 109 13.57 -3.61 0.53
C GLY A 109 13.25 -4.15 1.94
N ALA A 110 11.99 -4.37 2.25
CA ALA A 110 11.55 -4.98 3.51
C ALA A 110 11.66 -6.51 3.56
N ASN A 111 12.04 -7.16 2.45
CA ASN A 111 12.05 -8.63 2.29
C ASN A 111 13.44 -9.17 1.95
N LEU A 112 14.51 -8.54 2.41
CA LEU A 112 15.89 -8.91 2.03
C LEU A 112 16.23 -10.37 2.37
N ASP A 113 15.70 -10.89 3.47
CA ASP A 113 15.93 -12.27 3.90
C ASP A 113 15.31 -13.31 2.93
N ASN A 114 14.33 -12.92 2.12
CA ASN A 114 13.66 -13.81 1.19
C ASN A 114 14.40 -13.96 -0.15
N PHE A 115 15.33 -13.06 -0.48
CA PHE A 115 16.00 -13.08 -1.79
C PHE A 115 16.74 -14.39 -2.06
N SER A 116 17.41 -14.95 -1.04
CA SER A 116 18.10 -16.24 -1.17
C SER A 116 17.15 -17.40 -1.47
N ALA A 117 15.94 -17.38 -0.92
CA ALA A 117 14.95 -18.45 -1.15
C ALA A 117 14.37 -18.41 -2.57
N PHE A 118 14.46 -17.27 -3.24
CA PHE A 118 14.06 -17.08 -4.64
C PHE A 118 15.23 -17.12 -5.63
N ASP A 119 16.42 -17.56 -5.18
CA ASP A 119 17.66 -17.57 -5.98
C ASP A 119 17.97 -16.18 -6.60
N ARG A 120 17.80 -15.13 -5.79
CA ARG A 120 18.01 -13.72 -6.19
C ARG A 120 19.07 -13.06 -5.32
N ASP A 121 19.82 -12.13 -5.91
CA ASP A 121 20.80 -11.31 -5.21
C ASP A 121 20.12 -9.99 -4.72
N PRO A 122 20.03 -9.74 -3.40
CA PRO A 122 19.43 -8.51 -2.89
C PRO A 122 20.17 -7.23 -3.34
N SER A 123 21.46 -7.31 -3.69
CA SER A 123 22.21 -6.18 -4.23
C SER A 123 21.74 -5.74 -5.62
N GLN A 124 21.15 -6.67 -6.41
CA GLN A 124 20.63 -6.43 -7.75
C GLN A 124 19.15 -5.99 -7.76
N ARG A 125 18.48 -5.95 -6.59
CA ARG A 125 17.03 -5.73 -6.51
C ARG A 125 16.51 -4.50 -7.24
N GLN A 126 17.30 -3.42 -7.33
CA GLN A 126 16.89 -2.19 -8.03
C GLN A 126 17.02 -2.36 -9.55
N ALA A 127 18.07 -3.02 -10.03
CA ALA A 127 18.26 -3.32 -11.44
C ALA A 127 17.18 -4.32 -11.92
N ASP A 128 16.95 -5.37 -11.16
CA ASP A 128 15.89 -6.37 -11.44
C ASP A 128 14.51 -5.72 -11.46
N PHE A 129 14.23 -4.80 -10.52
CA PHE A 129 12.99 -4.04 -10.52
C PHE A 129 12.83 -3.22 -11.80
N ALA A 130 13.84 -2.45 -12.17
CA ALA A 130 13.76 -1.55 -13.33
C ALA A 130 13.56 -2.34 -14.65
N GLU A 131 14.30 -3.44 -14.86
CA GLU A 131 14.16 -4.30 -16.03
C GLU A 131 12.75 -4.91 -16.11
N ARG A 132 12.31 -5.55 -15.02
CA ARG A 132 11.01 -6.25 -14.97
C ARG A 132 9.84 -5.27 -15.10
N GLN A 133 9.94 -4.10 -14.46
CA GLN A 133 8.94 -3.06 -14.55
C GLN A 133 8.75 -2.56 -15.99
N GLN A 134 9.84 -2.32 -16.71
CA GLN A 134 9.76 -1.94 -18.13
C GLN A 134 9.05 -3.02 -18.95
N ARG A 135 9.31 -4.30 -18.67
CA ARG A 135 8.67 -5.41 -19.37
C ARG A 135 7.17 -5.54 -19.03
N VAL A 136 6.81 -5.39 -17.76
CA VAL A 136 5.39 -5.34 -17.33
C VAL A 136 4.68 -4.16 -18.00
N GLN A 137 5.25 -2.96 -17.95
CA GLN A 137 4.67 -1.76 -18.56
C GLN A 137 4.45 -1.93 -20.06
N HIS A 138 5.45 -2.47 -20.77
CA HIS A 138 5.38 -2.77 -22.21
C HIS A 138 4.20 -3.69 -22.56
N LEU A 139 4.02 -4.76 -21.79
CA LEU A 139 2.92 -5.70 -21.95
C LEU A 139 1.56 -5.06 -21.68
N LEU A 140 1.41 -4.32 -20.56
CA LEU A 140 0.18 -3.65 -20.18
C LEU A 140 -0.24 -2.56 -21.17
N GLU A 141 0.72 -1.99 -21.91
CA GLU A 141 0.47 -1.05 -23.01
C GLU A 141 0.02 -1.76 -24.31
N GLY A 142 -0.10 -3.08 -24.30
CA GLY A 142 -0.49 -3.88 -25.45
C GLY A 142 0.58 -3.98 -26.55
N LYS A 143 1.83 -3.65 -26.24
CA LYS A 143 2.95 -3.75 -27.18
C LYS A 143 3.39 -5.21 -27.34
N PRO A 144 3.73 -5.67 -28.57
CA PRO A 144 4.15 -7.04 -28.78
C PRO A 144 5.53 -7.32 -28.19
N LEU A 145 5.69 -8.49 -27.55
CA LEU A 145 6.99 -8.96 -27.06
C LEU A 145 7.92 -9.45 -28.18
N SER A 146 7.34 -10.21 -29.13
CA SER A 146 8.02 -10.79 -30.27
C SER A 146 7.00 -11.14 -31.34
N GLY A 147 7.20 -10.72 -32.58
CA GLY A 147 6.24 -10.93 -33.65
C GLY A 147 4.85 -10.37 -33.30
N GLU A 148 3.84 -11.24 -33.29
CA GLU A 148 2.45 -10.86 -32.95
C GLU A 148 2.06 -11.23 -31.51
N LEU A 149 3.00 -11.68 -30.66
CA LEU A 149 2.72 -12.08 -29.29
C LEU A 149 2.45 -10.86 -28.41
N THR A 150 1.19 -10.64 -28.06
CA THR A 150 0.72 -9.57 -27.16
C THR A 150 0.08 -10.14 -25.92
N LEU A 151 -0.06 -9.32 -24.88
CA LEU A 151 -0.73 -9.69 -23.64
C LEU A 151 -2.19 -10.13 -23.89
N GLN A 152 -2.57 -11.25 -23.28
CA GLN A 152 -3.94 -11.78 -23.30
C GLN A 152 -4.41 -12.13 -21.89
N PRO A 153 -5.64 -11.70 -21.48
CA PRO A 153 -6.50 -10.76 -22.22
C PRO A 153 -5.88 -9.35 -22.28
N PRO A 154 -6.28 -8.51 -23.26
CA PRO A 154 -5.87 -7.11 -23.25
C PRO A 154 -6.39 -6.40 -21.99
N ALA A 155 -5.57 -5.53 -21.40
CA ALA A 155 -5.94 -4.77 -20.19
C ALA A 155 -5.90 -3.25 -20.45
N PRO A 156 -6.86 -2.69 -21.23
CA PRO A 156 -6.85 -1.29 -21.60
C PRO A 156 -6.97 -0.40 -20.35
N GLY A 157 -6.02 0.51 -20.19
CA GLY A 157 -5.98 1.43 -19.06
C GLY A 157 -5.25 0.90 -17.81
N LEU A 158 -4.94 -0.40 -17.69
CA LEU A 158 -4.20 -0.93 -16.52
C LEU A 158 -2.79 -0.34 -16.43
N ALA A 159 -2.12 -0.11 -17.54
CA ALA A 159 -0.81 0.58 -17.59
C ALA A 159 -0.81 1.94 -16.89
N SER A 160 -1.94 2.66 -16.92
CA SER A 160 -2.10 3.95 -16.23
C SER A 160 -2.41 3.83 -14.73
N ARG A 161 -2.66 2.62 -14.23
CA ARG A 161 -3.00 2.31 -12.82
C ARG A 161 -1.87 1.55 -12.11
N VAL A 162 -0.66 1.66 -12.65
CA VAL A 162 0.56 1.16 -12.01
C VAL A 162 1.08 2.18 -11.00
N TRP A 163 1.57 1.68 -9.87
CA TRP A 163 2.16 2.44 -8.77
C TRP A 163 3.50 1.83 -8.38
N HIS A 164 4.46 2.67 -7.97
CA HIS A 164 5.74 2.21 -7.46
C HIS A 164 5.98 2.67 -6.04
N SER A 165 6.56 1.80 -5.21
CA SER A 165 7.08 2.17 -3.90
C SER A 165 8.60 2.20 -3.94
N HIS A 166 9.18 3.38 -3.67
CA HIS A 166 10.63 3.60 -3.60
C HIS A 166 11.02 4.37 -2.35
N GLY A 167 12.22 4.06 -1.82
CA GLY A 167 12.81 4.75 -0.67
C GLY A 167 13.95 5.71 -1.02
N SER A 168 14.16 6.04 -2.31
CA SER A 168 15.23 6.94 -2.76
C SER A 168 14.70 8.02 -3.69
N LEU A 169 15.38 9.19 -3.72
CA LEU A 169 15.02 10.31 -4.59
C LEU A 169 15.09 9.92 -6.07
N ASP A 170 16.10 9.16 -6.46
CA ASP A 170 16.25 8.67 -7.83
C ASP A 170 15.12 7.72 -8.22
N GLY A 171 14.67 6.85 -7.29
CA GLY A 171 13.54 5.96 -7.49
C GLY A 171 12.23 6.72 -7.64
N ALA A 172 12.00 7.76 -6.84
CA ALA A 172 10.83 8.62 -6.96
C ALA A 172 10.83 9.37 -8.31
N ALA A 173 11.97 9.94 -8.71
CA ALA A 173 12.12 10.59 -10.00
C ALA A 173 11.98 9.60 -11.17
N TYR A 174 12.49 8.38 -11.04
CA TYR A 174 12.26 7.29 -12.01
C TYR A 174 10.77 7.00 -12.19
N THR A 175 10.05 6.83 -11.08
CA THR A 175 8.59 6.59 -11.09
C THR A 175 7.84 7.68 -11.87
N ALA A 176 8.19 8.94 -11.64
CA ALA A 176 7.61 10.09 -12.33
C ALA A 176 7.86 10.04 -13.85
N ARG A 177 9.11 9.77 -14.25
CA ARG A 177 9.48 9.66 -15.68
C ARG A 177 8.74 8.51 -16.40
N GLN A 178 8.38 7.44 -15.68
CA GLN A 178 7.57 6.34 -16.24
C GLN A 178 6.07 6.69 -16.30
N GLY A 179 5.63 7.81 -15.73
CA GLY A 179 4.22 8.21 -15.66
C GLY A 179 3.39 7.36 -14.69
N ASN A 180 4.05 6.67 -13.74
CA ASN A 180 3.39 5.82 -12.74
C ASN A 180 3.10 6.60 -11.44
N GLY A 181 2.18 6.10 -10.62
CA GLY A 181 1.90 6.67 -9.31
C GLY A 181 3.04 6.35 -8.31
N LEU A 182 3.29 7.23 -7.36
CA LEU A 182 4.23 7.02 -6.26
C LEU A 182 3.46 6.59 -5.01
N LEU A 183 3.87 5.48 -4.36
CA LEU A 183 3.39 5.04 -3.05
C LEU A 183 4.44 5.37 -1.98
N LEU A 184 4.06 6.18 -1.00
CA LEU A 184 4.83 6.52 0.20
C LEU A 184 4.27 5.70 1.37
N GLY A 185 4.83 4.49 1.57
CA GLY A 185 4.23 3.51 2.48
C GLY A 185 5.15 2.91 3.53
N THR A 186 6.45 3.25 3.56
CA THR A 186 7.39 2.73 4.56
C THR A 186 7.13 3.39 5.91
N ALA A 187 6.67 2.59 6.88
CA ALA A 187 6.23 3.08 8.19
C ALA A 187 7.33 3.84 8.96
N THR A 188 8.60 3.44 8.81
CA THR A 188 9.75 4.04 9.49
C THR A 188 10.35 5.25 8.76
N HIS A 189 9.84 5.61 7.59
CA HIS A 189 10.28 6.82 6.88
C HIS A 189 9.65 8.07 7.50
N ASP A 190 10.46 8.92 8.09
CA ASP A 190 10.01 10.19 8.68
C ASP A 190 9.30 11.07 7.64
N PRO A 191 8.09 11.59 7.95
CA PRO A 191 7.29 12.36 7.00
C PRO A 191 7.98 13.63 6.49
N LEU A 192 8.75 14.34 7.33
CA LEU A 192 9.38 15.60 6.96
C LEU A 192 10.70 15.41 6.23
N THR A 193 11.56 14.53 6.76
CA THR A 193 12.95 14.40 6.30
C THR A 193 13.15 13.36 5.22
N VAL A 194 12.20 12.41 5.05
CA VAL A 194 12.27 11.34 4.04
C VAL A 194 11.11 11.41 3.06
N GLN A 195 9.85 11.33 3.52
CA GLN A 195 8.73 11.17 2.61
C GLN A 195 8.42 12.44 1.81
N LYS A 196 8.47 13.62 2.46
CA LYS A 196 8.30 14.91 1.77
C LYS A 196 9.35 15.11 0.66
N PRO A 197 10.66 14.92 0.89
CA PRO A 197 11.66 14.96 -0.19
C PRO A 197 11.39 13.97 -1.34
N LEU A 198 10.89 12.77 -1.08
CA LEU A 198 10.51 11.82 -2.12
C LEU A 198 9.34 12.34 -2.97
N ALA A 199 8.31 12.90 -2.33
CA ALA A 199 7.18 13.52 -3.02
C ALA A 199 7.62 14.71 -3.88
N ASP A 200 8.48 15.59 -3.34
CA ASP A 200 9.03 16.75 -4.06
C ASP A 200 9.85 16.30 -5.29
N ALA A 201 10.72 15.28 -5.14
CA ALA A 201 11.52 14.73 -6.24
C ALA A 201 10.65 14.12 -7.34
N TYR A 202 9.58 13.42 -6.96
CA TYR A 202 8.59 12.86 -7.89
C TYR A 202 7.88 13.97 -8.67
N LEU A 203 7.34 14.98 -8.00
CA LEU A 203 6.64 16.10 -8.63
C LEU A 203 7.56 16.90 -9.55
N HIS A 204 8.80 17.13 -9.13
CA HIS A 204 9.79 17.85 -9.94
C HIS A 204 10.16 17.10 -11.23
N ALA A 205 10.20 15.76 -11.18
CA ALA A 205 10.55 14.92 -12.32
C ALA A 205 9.37 14.59 -13.24
N TRP A 206 8.14 14.96 -12.85
CA TRP A 206 6.94 14.68 -13.65
C TRP A 206 6.92 15.51 -14.93
N SER A 207 6.80 14.86 -16.08
CA SER A 207 6.84 15.50 -17.40
C SER A 207 5.68 15.11 -18.33
N HIS A 208 4.68 14.41 -17.82
CA HIS A 208 3.55 13.91 -18.61
C HIS A 208 2.41 14.95 -18.65
N ALA A 209 2.28 15.68 -19.75
CA ALA A 209 1.32 16.78 -19.88
C ALA A 209 -0.16 16.32 -19.87
N GLU A 210 -0.43 15.11 -20.33
CA GLU A 210 -1.80 14.58 -20.49
C GLU A 210 -2.34 13.87 -19.23
N ARG A 211 -1.50 13.68 -18.21
CA ARG A 211 -1.85 12.99 -16.97
C ARG A 211 -1.35 13.79 -15.78
N ALA A 212 -2.16 13.87 -14.74
CA ALA A 212 -1.72 14.43 -13.46
C ALA A 212 -0.78 13.44 -12.72
N PRO A 213 0.20 13.94 -11.95
CA PRO A 213 0.95 13.12 -11.02
C PRO A 213 0.00 12.49 -9.97
N ARG A 214 0.37 11.33 -9.42
CA ARG A 214 -0.44 10.61 -8.44
C ARG A 214 0.44 10.16 -7.30
N ILE A 215 0.09 10.58 -6.08
CA ILE A 215 0.82 10.19 -4.87
C ILE A 215 -0.17 9.52 -3.90
N GLY A 216 0.09 8.25 -3.59
CA GLY A 216 -0.59 7.52 -2.53
C GLY A 216 0.24 7.56 -1.26
N VAL A 217 -0.36 8.00 -0.16
CA VAL A 217 0.31 8.09 1.14
C VAL A 217 -0.34 7.13 2.12
N VAL A 218 0.47 6.20 2.63
CA VAL A 218 0.04 5.18 3.59
C VAL A 218 0.32 5.66 5.01
N ARG A 219 -0.68 5.58 5.89
CA ARG A 219 -0.55 5.95 7.32
C ARG A 219 -1.19 4.91 8.23
N ALA A 220 -0.52 4.63 9.33
CA ALA A 220 -1.04 3.84 10.43
C ALA A 220 -2.05 4.70 11.21
N ILE A 221 -3.35 4.38 11.11
CA ILE A 221 -4.46 5.17 11.66
C ILE A 221 -5.26 4.29 12.62
N PHE A 222 -5.11 4.55 13.93
CA PHE A 222 -5.66 3.74 15.01
C PHE A 222 -6.58 4.56 15.94
N PRO A 223 -7.79 4.92 15.47
CA PRO A 223 -8.78 5.57 16.33
C PRO A 223 -9.34 4.57 17.36
N ALA A 224 -9.52 5.05 18.59
CA ALA A 224 -10.13 4.35 19.71
C ALA A 224 -11.02 5.29 20.53
N ALA A 225 -11.57 4.82 21.66
CA ALA A 225 -12.37 5.64 22.54
C ALA A 225 -11.57 6.84 23.10
N ASP A 226 -10.30 6.61 23.39
CA ASP A 226 -9.32 7.58 23.84
C ASP A 226 -7.89 7.12 23.52
N ARG A 227 -6.90 7.98 23.85
CA ARG A 227 -5.48 7.71 23.62
C ARG A 227 -4.98 6.50 24.41
N ALA A 228 -5.42 6.34 25.66
CA ALA A 228 -4.96 5.26 26.53
C ALA A 228 -5.43 3.90 25.99
N SER A 229 -6.67 3.83 25.51
CA SER A 229 -7.24 2.64 24.87
C SER A 229 -6.49 2.27 23.60
N ALA A 230 -6.20 3.26 22.72
CA ALA A 230 -5.41 3.03 21.50
C ALA A 230 -4.01 2.50 21.83
N GLN A 231 -3.35 3.08 22.83
CA GLN A 231 -2.02 2.66 23.25
C GLN A 231 -2.00 1.26 23.87
N ALA A 232 -3.01 0.91 24.66
CA ALA A 232 -3.14 -0.43 25.25
C ALA A 232 -3.29 -1.51 24.16
N GLU A 233 -4.06 -1.23 23.09
CA GLU A 233 -4.18 -2.12 21.95
C GLU A 233 -2.85 -2.29 21.18
N LEU A 234 -2.12 -1.20 20.95
CA LEU A 234 -0.88 -1.19 20.17
C LEU A 234 0.32 -1.73 20.94
N ALA A 235 0.33 -1.61 22.28
CA ALA A 235 1.44 -2.07 23.12
C ALA A 235 1.74 -3.57 23.01
N VAL A 236 0.72 -4.37 22.66
CA VAL A 236 0.86 -5.83 22.50
C VAL A 236 1.88 -6.21 21.41
N ASP A 237 2.00 -5.38 20.39
CA ASP A 237 2.82 -5.68 19.21
C ASP A 237 4.17 -4.96 19.19
N ILE A 238 4.46 -4.11 20.20
CA ILE A 238 5.70 -3.30 20.21
C ILE A 238 6.96 -4.16 20.16
N GLU A 239 7.02 -5.24 20.96
CA GLU A 239 8.19 -6.09 21.06
C GLU A 239 8.55 -6.76 19.72
N ARG A 240 7.57 -7.00 18.86
CA ARG A 240 7.76 -7.62 17.55
C ARG A 240 8.43 -6.70 16.55
N HIS A 241 8.27 -5.39 16.71
CA HIS A 241 8.85 -4.40 15.81
C HIS A 241 10.27 -3.98 16.19
N ILE A 242 10.70 -4.16 17.44
CA ILE A 242 12.03 -3.78 17.93
C ILE A 242 13.16 -4.32 17.04
N PRO A 243 13.21 -5.62 16.69
CA PRO A 243 14.27 -6.14 15.83
C PRO A 243 14.34 -5.48 14.45
N ARG A 244 13.21 -5.01 13.93
CA ARG A 244 13.17 -4.27 12.66
C ARG A 244 13.75 -2.87 12.82
N LEU A 245 13.35 -2.13 13.85
CA LEU A 245 13.87 -0.78 14.13
C LEU A 245 15.39 -0.80 14.35
N GLN A 246 15.91 -1.84 15.02
CA GLN A 246 17.34 -2.04 15.22
C GLN A 246 18.08 -2.31 13.90
N ARG A 247 17.54 -3.19 13.04
CA ARG A 247 18.14 -3.47 11.72
C ARG A 247 18.18 -2.24 10.81
N GLU A 248 17.18 -1.38 10.92
CA GLU A 248 17.09 -0.12 10.16
C GLU A 248 17.96 1.00 10.80
N GLY A 249 18.63 0.73 11.94
CA GLY A 249 19.49 1.71 12.61
C GLY A 249 18.75 2.87 13.26
N LEU A 250 17.46 2.70 13.54
CA LEU A 250 16.62 3.74 14.16
C LEU A 250 16.70 3.75 15.68
N ILE A 251 17.02 2.61 16.27
CA ILE A 251 17.24 2.43 17.71
C ILE A 251 18.40 1.46 17.95
N ASP A 252 19.16 1.68 19.03
CA ASP A 252 20.18 0.74 19.50
C ASP A 252 19.61 -0.22 20.55
N GLU A 253 18.76 0.29 21.44
CA GLU A 253 18.11 -0.44 22.52
C GLU A 253 16.58 -0.40 22.36
N ALA A 254 15.85 -1.17 23.19
CA ALA A 254 14.40 -1.12 23.23
C ALA A 254 13.93 0.26 23.68
N VAL A 255 12.93 0.80 22.98
CA VAL A 255 12.31 2.09 23.27
C VAL A 255 10.94 1.89 23.94
N ASP A 256 10.46 2.92 24.63
CA ASP A 256 9.11 2.90 25.18
C ASP A 256 8.03 2.97 24.09
N LEU A 257 6.78 2.73 24.48
CA LEU A 257 5.64 2.74 23.57
C LEU A 257 5.49 4.07 22.81
N GLN A 258 5.70 5.21 23.48
CA GLN A 258 5.52 6.51 22.86
C GLN A 258 6.53 6.75 21.74
N GLU A 259 7.79 6.48 22.00
CA GLU A 259 8.86 6.60 21.03
C GLU A 259 8.69 5.59 19.89
N HIS A 260 8.27 4.34 20.20
CA HIS A 260 7.94 3.36 19.18
C HIS A 260 6.85 3.85 18.21
N LEU A 261 5.73 4.34 18.76
CA LEU A 261 4.61 4.83 17.95
C LEU A 261 5.01 6.06 17.10
N ARG A 262 5.90 6.90 17.64
CA ARG A 262 6.46 8.05 16.92
C ARG A 262 7.32 7.58 15.75
N LEU A 263 8.25 6.65 15.98
CA LEU A 263 9.15 6.10 14.93
C LEU A 263 8.38 5.37 13.83
N MET A 264 7.26 4.74 14.17
CA MET A 264 6.39 4.05 13.23
C MET A 264 5.33 4.96 12.58
N ASN A 265 5.37 6.26 12.85
CA ASN A 265 4.42 7.27 12.33
C ASN A 265 2.96 6.87 12.57
N VAL A 266 2.62 6.43 13.80
CA VAL A 266 1.29 5.97 14.17
C VAL A 266 0.41 7.11 14.65
N HIS A 267 -0.69 7.38 13.95
CA HIS A 267 -1.73 8.32 14.34
C HIS A 267 -2.78 7.58 15.18
N HIS A 268 -2.86 7.87 16.50
CA HIS A 268 -3.67 7.10 17.44
C HIS A 268 -4.36 7.97 18.50
N GLY A 269 -5.46 7.46 19.06
CA GLY A 269 -6.23 8.13 20.11
C GLY A 269 -7.70 8.36 19.73
N HIS A 270 -8.37 9.33 20.39
CA HIS A 270 -9.70 9.76 19.97
C HIS A 270 -9.66 10.31 18.53
N HIS A 271 -10.76 10.18 17.78
CA HIS A 271 -10.77 10.61 16.37
C HIS A 271 -10.35 12.07 16.17
N ASP A 272 -10.69 12.99 17.09
CA ASP A 272 -10.26 14.40 17.01
C ASP A 272 -8.73 14.54 17.14
N GLU A 273 -8.09 13.72 17.98
CA GLU A 273 -6.63 13.72 18.12
C GLU A 273 -5.96 13.18 16.86
N VAL A 274 -6.54 12.12 16.27
CA VAL A 274 -6.08 11.54 15.02
C VAL A 274 -6.21 12.53 13.86
N ILE A 275 -7.35 13.22 13.73
CA ILE A 275 -7.57 14.28 12.73
C ILE A 275 -6.48 15.35 12.86
N LYS A 276 -6.28 15.88 14.08
CA LYS A 276 -5.26 16.90 14.33
C LYS A 276 -3.86 16.44 13.98
N SER A 277 -3.52 15.20 14.32
CA SER A 277 -2.22 14.60 14.02
C SER A 277 -2.01 14.45 12.50
N LEU A 278 -3.01 13.97 11.75
CA LEU A 278 -2.97 13.83 10.28
C LEU A 278 -2.91 15.19 9.56
N GLN A 279 -3.58 16.21 10.10
CA GLN A 279 -3.50 17.59 9.56
C GLN A 279 -2.11 18.22 9.73
N GLN A 280 -1.35 17.79 10.73
CA GLN A 280 0.01 18.26 11.00
C GLN A 280 1.09 17.46 10.23
N ASP A 281 0.72 16.37 9.57
CA ASP A 281 1.65 15.56 8.79
C ASP A 281 2.12 16.30 7.52
N PRO A 282 3.42 16.64 7.41
CA PRO A 282 3.93 17.48 6.33
C PRO A 282 3.99 16.79 4.96
N SER A 283 3.84 15.46 4.92
CA SER A 283 3.89 14.69 3.67
C SER A 283 2.52 14.07 3.29
N LEU A 284 1.45 14.37 4.03
CA LEU A 284 0.12 13.82 3.76
C LEU A 284 -0.71 14.76 2.89
N LEU A 285 -1.46 15.68 3.50
CA LEU A 285 -2.47 16.48 2.80
C LEU A 285 -1.94 17.37 1.66
N PRO A 286 -0.71 17.91 1.71
CA PRO A 286 -0.16 18.70 0.59
C PRO A 286 0.12 17.87 -0.68
N TYR A 287 0.22 16.54 -0.55
CA TYR A 287 0.69 15.67 -1.62
C TYR A 287 -0.28 14.56 -2.01
N ALA A 288 -1.09 14.06 -1.06
CA ALA A 288 -1.86 12.84 -1.25
C ALA A 288 -3.04 13.03 -2.21
N ASP A 289 -3.02 12.31 -3.31
CA ASP A 289 -4.19 12.03 -4.14
C ASP A 289 -4.96 10.81 -3.62
N TYR A 290 -4.26 9.97 -2.85
CA TYR A 290 -4.79 8.77 -2.24
C TYR A 290 -4.26 8.64 -0.81
N VAL A 291 -5.13 8.70 0.19
CA VAL A 291 -4.82 8.41 1.60
C VAL A 291 -5.18 6.96 1.87
N ILE A 292 -4.21 6.16 2.27
CA ILE A 292 -4.37 4.73 2.49
C ILE A 292 -4.12 4.43 3.97
N ALA A 293 -5.15 4.01 4.69
CA ALA A 293 -5.10 3.75 6.12
C ALA A 293 -4.67 2.31 6.42
N VAL A 294 -3.57 2.11 7.14
CA VAL A 294 -3.28 0.85 7.83
C VAL A 294 -4.06 0.86 9.14
N VAL A 295 -4.99 -0.06 9.28
CA VAL A 295 -5.92 -0.15 10.42
C VAL A 295 -5.71 -1.40 11.26
N GLN A 296 -4.78 -2.26 10.85
CA GLN A 296 -4.48 -3.54 11.45
C GLN A 296 -3.09 -3.50 12.10
N ALA A 297 -3.01 -3.77 13.40
CA ALA A 297 -1.84 -4.28 14.10
C ALA A 297 -1.92 -5.82 14.13
N GLU A 298 -0.83 -6.51 14.42
CA GLU A 298 -0.80 -7.98 14.37
C GLU A 298 -1.81 -8.64 15.32
N SER A 299 -2.00 -8.04 16.51
CA SER A 299 -2.96 -8.48 17.54
C SER A 299 -4.39 -8.00 17.34
N SER A 300 -4.66 -7.18 16.31
CA SER A 300 -5.99 -6.62 16.08
C SER A 300 -7.01 -7.70 15.73
N THR A 301 -8.14 -7.69 16.43
CA THR A 301 -9.30 -8.52 16.08
C THR A 301 -10.03 -7.95 14.86
N GLN A 302 -10.75 -8.80 14.14
CA GLN A 302 -11.60 -8.38 13.01
C GLN A 302 -12.58 -7.26 13.43
N ALA A 303 -13.22 -7.38 14.59
CA ALA A 303 -14.14 -6.38 15.09
C ALA A 303 -13.47 -4.99 15.28
N GLN A 304 -12.24 -4.95 15.79
CA GLN A 304 -11.49 -3.71 15.94
C GLN A 304 -11.14 -3.10 14.57
N ILE A 305 -10.74 -3.94 13.60
CA ILE A 305 -10.42 -3.48 12.23
C ILE A 305 -11.65 -2.85 11.59
N LEU A 306 -12.79 -3.54 11.60
CA LEU A 306 -14.05 -3.04 11.03
C LEU A 306 -14.52 -1.76 11.72
N LYS A 307 -14.36 -1.66 13.04
CA LYS A 307 -14.70 -0.45 13.80
C LYS A 307 -13.81 0.74 13.42
N ARG A 308 -12.52 0.52 13.21
CA ARG A 308 -11.59 1.57 12.75
C ARG A 308 -11.95 2.05 11.34
N LEU A 309 -12.28 1.13 10.41
CA LEU A 309 -12.76 1.52 9.08
C LEU A 309 -14.01 2.40 9.17
N GLU A 310 -14.96 2.05 10.06
CA GLU A 310 -16.18 2.86 10.27
C GLU A 310 -15.84 4.27 10.77
N ILE A 311 -15.01 4.41 11.81
CA ILE A 311 -14.61 5.71 12.38
C ILE A 311 -13.86 6.55 11.34
N ILE A 312 -12.97 5.94 10.58
CA ILE A 312 -12.21 6.64 9.53
C ILE A 312 -13.15 7.19 8.46
N ALA A 313 -14.11 6.39 7.98
CA ALA A 313 -15.02 6.81 6.92
C ALA A 313 -16.03 7.88 7.39
N ARG A 314 -16.49 7.83 8.65
CA ARG A 314 -17.54 8.71 9.15
C ARG A 314 -17.02 10.01 9.75
N ASP A 315 -15.89 9.91 10.47
CA ASP A 315 -15.43 11.02 11.33
C ASP A 315 -14.10 11.61 10.84
N ILE A 316 -13.11 10.77 10.49
CA ILE A 316 -11.76 11.24 10.22
C ILE A 316 -11.59 11.75 8.78
N ALA A 317 -11.88 10.91 7.78
CA ALA A 317 -11.62 11.24 6.39
C ALA A 317 -12.43 12.47 5.89
N PRO A 318 -13.73 12.64 6.24
CA PRO A 318 -14.46 13.86 5.90
C PRO A 318 -13.84 15.13 6.49
N ALA A 319 -13.35 15.08 7.74
CA ALA A 319 -12.68 16.21 8.39
C ALA A 319 -11.35 16.60 7.72
N LEU A 320 -10.75 15.68 6.94
CA LEU A 320 -9.55 15.91 6.13
C LEU A 320 -9.87 16.33 4.68
N GLY A 321 -11.15 16.38 4.30
CA GLY A 321 -11.59 16.79 2.95
C GLY A 321 -11.92 15.64 1.99
N TRP A 322 -12.07 14.41 2.48
CA TRP A 322 -12.60 13.32 1.68
C TRP A 322 -14.11 13.45 1.46
N GLU A 323 -14.54 13.21 0.25
CA GLU A 323 -15.95 13.22 -0.14
C GLU A 323 -16.35 11.84 -0.67
N LYS A 324 -17.29 11.19 0.03
CA LYS A 324 -17.82 9.88 -0.36
C LYS A 324 -18.44 9.92 -1.74
N GLY A 325 -17.94 9.09 -2.66
CA GLY A 325 -18.52 8.93 -4.00
C GLY A 325 -18.24 10.09 -4.96
N ALA A 326 -17.34 11.01 -4.64
CA ALA A 326 -16.92 12.04 -5.56
C ALA A 326 -16.24 11.41 -6.78
N LYS A 327 -16.85 11.56 -7.97
CA LYS A 327 -16.20 11.21 -9.23
C LYS A 327 -15.03 12.19 -9.42
N LYS A 328 -13.80 11.72 -9.26
CA LYS A 328 -12.63 12.49 -9.66
C LYS A 328 -12.48 12.37 -11.17
N SER A 329 -12.50 13.51 -11.82
CA SER A 329 -12.25 13.67 -13.26
C SER A 329 -10.81 13.34 -13.62
#